data_b3987f678bf9d8c1b3add7c099e320f4
#
_entry.id   b3987f678bf9d8c1b3add7c099e320f4
#
_cell.length_a   1.000
_cell.length_b   1.000
_cell.length_c   1.000
_cell.angle_alpha   90.00
_cell.angle_beta   90.00
_cell.angle_gamma   90.00
#
_symmetry.space_group_name_H-M   'P 1'
#
loop_
_entity.id
_entity.type
_entity.pdbx_description
1 polymer ?
#
loop_
_entity_poly.entity_id
_entity_poly.type
_entity_poly.pdbx_seq_one_letter_code
_entity_poly.pdbx_strand_id
1 'polypeptide(L)'
;AKGDETLLEVWKILQTGTHLGEFSAHINADRFILFLRDNDRCTLEPRLECLCQDISNLSTKLNIPKLFPLCGIYETADHKEIEQNYGKAVQAMYPIKGKRTRHYAFYDELDIKQLSEDRLMEDVFEDALKNGEFQLWYQPKVDPVTGNILGAEALIRWKRPDGTMLSPGKFIPLFEKNGNITTLDEYVFRTVCAQQQRWLQAG
;
A
#
# COMPACT_ATOMS: atom_id res chain seq x y z
N ALA A 1 -8.05 4.25 30.32
CA ALA A 1 -7.17 3.17 29.82
C ALA A 1 -5.89 3.76 29.20
N LYS A 2 -4.79 2.95 29.07
CA LYS A 2 -3.52 3.46 28.47
C LYS A 2 -3.73 4.07 27.06
N GLY A 3 -4.69 3.54 26.31
CA GLY A 3 -5.04 4.08 24.98
C GLY A 3 -5.55 5.53 25.04
N ASP A 4 -6.43 5.83 25.96
CA ASP A 4 -7.00 7.18 26.11
C ASP A 4 -5.93 8.19 26.53
N GLU A 5 -5.03 7.78 27.42
CA GLU A 5 -3.87 8.59 27.85
C GLU A 5 -2.94 8.88 26.66
N THR A 6 -2.67 7.87 25.83
CA THR A 6 -1.87 8.03 24.61
C THR A 6 -2.52 9.03 23.65
N LEU A 7 -3.82 8.91 23.37
CA LEU A 7 -4.54 9.83 22.49
C LEU A 7 -4.54 11.27 23.03
N LEU A 8 -4.64 11.43 24.35
CA LEU A 8 -4.57 12.74 24.99
C LEU A 8 -3.19 13.39 24.84
N GLU A 9 -2.11 12.61 25.00
CA GLU A 9 -0.74 13.12 24.80
C GLU A 9 -0.47 13.45 23.32
N VAL A 10 -0.94 12.60 22.37
CA VAL A 10 -0.89 12.91 20.93
C VAL A 10 -1.63 14.23 20.65
N TRP A 11 -2.84 14.41 21.20
CA TRP A 11 -3.60 15.62 21.05
C TRP A 11 -2.85 16.86 21.55
N LYS A 12 -2.20 16.79 22.70
CA LYS A 12 -1.38 17.89 23.24
C LYS A 12 -0.22 18.27 22.31
N ILE A 13 0.47 17.27 21.76
CA ILE A 13 1.56 17.51 20.79
C ILE A 13 1.01 18.22 19.56
N LEU A 14 -0.11 17.78 19.01
CA LEU A 14 -0.71 18.38 17.84
C LEU A 14 -1.17 19.82 18.11
N GLN A 15 -1.76 20.08 19.30
CA GLN A 15 -2.15 21.44 19.67
C GLN A 15 -0.96 22.39 19.85
N THR A 16 0.13 21.92 20.46
CA THR A 16 1.34 22.74 20.62
C THR A 16 2.08 22.96 19.30
N GLY A 17 1.90 22.07 18.34
CA GLY A 17 2.46 22.16 16.99
C GLY A 17 1.65 23.04 16.04
N THR A 18 0.48 23.58 16.43
CA THR A 18 -0.32 24.50 15.60
C THR A 18 -0.01 25.96 15.95
N HIS A 19 0.03 26.82 14.93
CA HIS A 19 0.28 28.27 15.03
C HIS A 19 -1.03 29.06 15.04
N LEU A 20 -0.93 30.38 15.19
CA LEU A 20 -2.09 31.28 15.18
C LEU A 20 -2.85 31.19 13.84
N GLY A 21 -4.14 30.88 13.94
CA GLY A 21 -5.02 30.72 12.77
C GLY A 21 -4.98 29.33 12.15
N GLU A 22 -4.29 28.38 12.77
CA GLU A 22 -4.33 26.95 12.47
C GLU A 22 -5.15 26.23 13.54
N PHE A 23 -5.60 25.04 13.24
CA PHE A 23 -6.30 24.22 14.24
C PHE A 23 -6.11 22.73 14.00
N SER A 24 -6.27 21.96 15.07
CA SER A 24 -6.31 20.52 15.08
C SER A 24 -7.68 20.03 15.55
N ALA A 25 -8.13 18.89 15.05
CA ALA A 25 -9.37 18.25 15.48
C ALA A 25 -9.16 16.73 15.64
N HIS A 26 -9.76 16.16 16.68
CA HIS A 26 -9.87 14.73 16.84
C HIS A 26 -11.15 14.25 16.14
N ILE A 27 -11.04 13.32 15.22
CA ILE A 27 -12.19 12.82 14.45
C ILE A 27 -12.79 11.60 15.13
N ASN A 28 -12.00 10.53 15.23
CA ASN A 28 -12.42 9.30 15.91
C ASN A 28 -11.18 8.39 16.13
N ALA A 29 -11.26 7.50 17.10
CA ALA A 29 -10.22 6.54 17.44
C ALA A 29 -8.81 7.18 17.45
N ASP A 30 -7.94 6.79 16.53
CA ASP A 30 -6.57 7.27 16.37
C ASP A 30 -6.40 8.33 15.26
N ARG A 31 -7.50 8.94 14.79
CA ARG A 31 -7.49 9.89 13.66
C ARG A 31 -7.64 11.32 14.12
N PHE A 32 -6.71 12.15 13.68
CA PHE A 32 -6.68 13.58 13.90
C PHE A 32 -6.58 14.31 12.56
N ILE A 33 -7.11 15.54 12.51
CA ILE A 33 -6.94 16.45 11.39
C ILE A 33 -6.19 17.68 11.89
N LEU A 34 -5.27 18.16 11.04
CA LEU A 34 -4.63 19.46 11.21
C LEU A 34 -4.93 20.33 9.99
N PHE A 35 -5.29 21.58 10.25
CA PHE A 35 -5.38 22.62 9.24
C PHE A 35 -4.23 23.58 9.46
N LEU A 36 -3.26 23.50 8.57
CA LEU A 36 -2.02 24.26 8.62
C LEU A 36 -2.01 25.35 7.55
N ARG A 37 -1.29 26.43 7.80
CA ARG A 37 -1.18 27.59 6.89
C ARG A 37 0.18 27.72 6.23
N ASP A 38 0.95 26.67 6.21
CA ASP A 38 2.22 26.64 5.50
C ASP A 38 1.98 26.58 3.99
N ASN A 39 2.51 27.58 3.27
CA ASN A 39 2.41 27.63 1.80
C ASN A 39 3.67 27.08 1.10
N ASP A 40 4.66 26.61 1.87
CA ASP A 40 5.93 26.10 1.35
C ASP A 40 6.28 24.76 2.00
N ARG A 41 6.53 23.76 1.18
CA ARG A 41 6.95 22.43 1.63
C ARG A 41 8.26 22.45 2.40
N CYS A 42 9.19 23.35 2.04
CA CYS A 42 10.47 23.49 2.73
C CYS A 42 10.28 23.84 4.22
N THR A 43 9.20 24.52 4.59
CA THR A 43 8.85 24.83 5.98
C THR A 43 7.93 23.78 6.59
N LEU A 44 7.02 23.24 5.82
CA LEU A 44 6.04 22.27 6.27
C LEU A 44 6.65 20.90 6.59
N GLU A 45 7.52 20.38 5.71
CA GLU A 45 8.10 19.05 5.88
C GLU A 45 8.92 18.88 7.17
N PRO A 46 9.85 19.79 7.53
CA PRO A 46 10.56 19.69 8.81
C PRO A 46 9.63 19.77 10.03
N ARG A 47 8.56 20.54 9.93
CA ARG A 47 7.55 20.67 10.98
C ARG A 47 6.78 19.36 11.17
N LEU A 48 6.36 18.72 10.08
CA LEU A 48 5.68 17.42 10.11
C LEU A 48 6.59 16.34 10.66
N GLU A 49 7.87 16.34 10.25
CA GLU A 49 8.85 15.39 10.76
C GLU A 49 9.03 15.53 12.27
N CYS A 50 9.12 16.76 12.79
CA CYS A 50 9.21 17.04 14.21
C CYS A 50 7.97 16.50 14.97
N LEU A 51 6.77 16.81 14.49
CA LEU A 51 5.52 16.31 15.09
C LEU A 51 5.45 14.77 15.09
N CYS A 52 5.82 14.14 14.00
CA CYS A 52 5.86 12.68 13.90
C CYS A 52 6.88 12.07 14.85
N GLN A 53 8.04 12.70 15.00
CA GLN A 53 9.07 12.26 15.94
C GLN A 53 8.63 12.39 17.38
N ASP A 54 7.98 13.52 17.76
CA ASP A 54 7.46 13.74 19.10
C ASP A 54 6.38 12.72 19.47
N ILE A 55 5.47 12.40 18.54
CA ILE A 55 4.48 11.33 18.72
C ILE A 55 5.15 9.98 18.88
N SER A 56 6.16 9.67 18.06
CA SER A 56 6.90 8.41 18.14
C SER A 56 7.62 8.25 19.48
N ASN A 57 8.15 9.34 20.04
CA ASN A 57 8.83 9.38 21.33
C ASN A 57 7.90 9.11 22.53
N LEU A 58 6.58 9.29 22.36
CA LEU A 58 5.61 8.90 23.41
C LEU A 58 5.71 7.40 23.75
N SER A 59 6.14 6.57 22.82
CA SER A 59 6.34 5.14 23.06
C SER A 59 7.24 4.87 24.23
N THR A 60 8.34 5.62 24.34
CA THR A 60 9.29 5.53 25.47
C THR A 60 8.72 6.19 26.72
N LYS A 61 8.11 7.39 26.59
CA LYS A 61 7.55 8.16 27.71
C LYS A 61 6.45 7.41 28.44
N LEU A 62 5.56 6.73 27.72
CA LEU A 62 4.40 6.03 28.25
C LEU A 62 4.60 4.52 28.44
N ASN A 63 5.78 4.00 28.09
CA ASN A 63 6.09 2.57 28.09
C ASN A 63 5.00 1.75 27.35
N ILE A 64 4.80 2.09 26.08
CA ILE A 64 3.85 1.47 25.15
C ILE A 64 4.58 0.97 23.90
N PRO A 65 3.96 0.10 23.09
CA PRO A 65 4.50 -0.30 21.79
C PRO A 65 4.82 0.91 20.91
N LYS A 66 5.85 0.77 20.06
CA LYS A 66 6.33 1.85 19.19
C LYS A 66 5.20 2.41 18.31
N LEU A 67 4.91 3.68 18.50
CA LEU A 67 4.00 4.43 17.65
C LEU A 67 4.70 4.81 16.35
N PHE A 68 3.97 4.70 15.25
CA PHE A 68 4.41 5.14 13.95
C PHE A 68 3.30 5.97 13.31
N PRO A 69 3.28 7.31 13.53
CA PRO A 69 2.25 8.16 12.96
C PRO A 69 2.37 8.22 11.44
N LEU A 70 1.23 8.28 10.77
CA LEU A 70 1.12 8.44 9.32
C LEU A 70 0.28 9.67 9.03
N CYS A 71 0.80 10.54 8.17
CA CYS A 71 0.14 11.77 7.73
C CYS A 71 -0.10 11.76 6.22
N GLY A 72 -1.33 11.97 5.80
CA GLY A 72 -1.65 12.31 4.43
C GLY A 72 -1.89 13.82 4.31
N ILE A 73 -1.33 14.44 3.29
CA ILE A 73 -1.36 15.89 3.10
C ILE A 73 -2.07 16.21 1.80
N TYR A 74 -3.02 17.12 1.87
CA TYR A 74 -3.64 17.73 0.71
C TYR A 74 -3.56 19.25 0.80
N GLU A 75 -2.93 19.86 -0.17
CA GLU A 75 -2.84 21.31 -0.33
C GLU A 75 -4.09 21.81 -1.05
N THR A 76 -4.80 22.75 -0.44
CA THR A 76 -6.02 23.31 -1.03
C THR A 76 -6.10 24.81 -0.87
N ALA A 77 -6.55 25.50 -1.91
CA ALA A 77 -6.95 26.90 -1.86
C ALA A 77 -8.45 27.05 -1.55
N ASP A 78 -9.25 25.98 -1.69
CA ASP A 78 -10.69 25.99 -1.44
C ASP A 78 -11.01 25.32 -0.10
N HIS A 79 -11.58 26.11 0.80
CA HIS A 79 -11.97 25.68 2.15
C HIS A 79 -13.42 25.18 2.23
N LYS A 80 -14.17 25.19 1.13
CA LYS A 80 -15.61 24.88 1.15
C LYS A 80 -15.88 23.38 1.13
N GLU A 81 -15.00 22.58 0.54
CA GLU A 81 -15.21 21.15 0.35
C GLU A 81 -14.39 20.30 1.35
N ILE A 82 -14.64 20.51 2.64
CA ILE A 82 -13.87 19.90 3.72
C ILE A 82 -13.85 18.35 3.62
N GLU A 83 -14.98 17.73 3.30
CA GLU A 83 -15.08 16.27 3.19
C GLU A 83 -14.22 15.72 2.03
N GLN A 84 -14.24 16.38 0.88
CA GLN A 84 -13.41 15.99 -0.26
C GLN A 84 -11.93 16.20 0.03
N ASN A 85 -11.57 17.34 0.65
CA ASN A 85 -10.20 17.64 1.04
C ASN A 85 -9.67 16.62 2.05
N TYR A 86 -10.49 16.25 3.04
CA TYR A 86 -10.16 15.16 3.96
C TYR A 86 -10.00 13.83 3.25
N GLY A 87 -10.90 13.47 2.33
CA GLY A 87 -10.83 12.27 1.53
C GLY A 87 -9.52 12.17 0.73
N LYS A 88 -9.07 13.26 0.12
CA LYS A 88 -7.80 13.35 -0.61
C LYS A 88 -6.59 13.18 0.32
N ALA A 89 -6.60 13.84 1.48
CA ALA A 89 -5.56 13.67 2.48
C ALA A 89 -5.47 12.22 2.98
N VAL A 90 -6.62 11.55 3.20
CA VAL A 90 -6.64 10.12 3.57
C VAL A 90 -6.06 9.25 2.44
N GLN A 91 -6.38 9.54 1.18
CA GLN A 91 -5.83 8.81 0.04
C GLN A 91 -4.31 8.92 -0.04
N ALA A 92 -3.74 10.08 0.29
CA ALA A 92 -2.29 10.28 0.32
C ALA A 92 -1.54 9.30 1.24
N MET A 93 -2.19 8.79 2.28
CA MET A 93 -1.58 7.80 3.19
C MET A 93 -1.46 6.39 2.63
N TYR A 94 -2.27 6.00 1.62
CA TYR A 94 -2.30 4.61 1.15
C TYR A 94 -0.95 4.05 0.69
N PRO A 95 -0.12 4.78 -0.09
CA PRO A 95 1.15 4.27 -0.57
C PRO A 95 2.18 4.01 0.53
N ILE A 96 2.04 4.70 1.67
CA ILE A 96 2.98 4.62 2.80
C ILE A 96 2.45 3.75 3.94
N LYS A 97 1.17 3.37 3.92
CA LYS A 97 0.55 2.52 4.93
C LYS A 97 1.22 1.14 4.98
N GLY A 98 1.64 0.73 6.18
CA GLY A 98 2.38 -0.51 6.40
C GLY A 98 3.89 -0.44 6.11
N LYS A 99 4.37 0.62 5.45
CA LYS A 99 5.79 0.87 5.24
C LYS A 99 6.30 1.79 6.34
N ARG A 100 7.18 1.30 7.22
CA ARG A 100 7.75 2.10 8.32
C ARG A 100 8.97 2.93 7.87
N THR A 101 8.93 3.47 6.65
CA THR A 101 10.04 4.21 6.04
C THR A 101 9.77 5.70 5.89
N ARG A 102 8.50 6.11 5.85
CA ARG A 102 8.09 7.51 5.66
C ARG A 102 6.84 7.79 6.48
N HIS A 103 6.82 8.93 7.18
CA HIS A 103 5.71 9.33 8.04
C HIS A 103 4.60 10.07 7.32
N TYR A 104 4.87 10.72 6.20
CA TYR A 104 3.90 11.54 5.47
C TYR A 104 4.00 11.37 3.96
N ALA A 105 2.92 11.68 3.26
CA ALA A 105 2.86 11.75 1.81
C ALA A 105 1.87 12.84 1.37
N PHE A 106 2.17 13.47 0.25
CA PHE A 106 1.32 14.49 -0.38
C PHE A 106 0.39 13.85 -1.41
N TYR A 107 -0.82 14.39 -1.52
CA TYR A 107 -1.82 13.88 -2.45
C TYR A 107 -1.43 14.06 -3.92
N ASP A 108 -0.76 15.17 -4.27
CA ASP A 108 -0.28 15.44 -5.62
C ASP A 108 0.87 14.53 -6.08
N GLU A 109 1.56 13.87 -5.14
CA GLU A 109 2.54 12.82 -5.42
C GLU A 109 1.89 11.48 -5.76
N LEU A 110 0.56 11.37 -5.64
CA LEU A 110 -0.16 10.14 -5.95
C LEU A 110 -0.31 9.98 -7.46
N ASP A 111 0.09 8.86 -7.95
CA ASP A 111 -0.42 8.36 -9.22
C ASP A 111 -1.84 7.81 -8.99
N ILE A 112 -2.83 8.70 -9.11
CA ILE A 112 -4.26 8.36 -8.89
C ILE A 112 -4.70 7.26 -9.86
N LYS A 113 -4.14 7.25 -11.07
CA LYS A 113 -4.42 6.22 -12.05
C LYS A 113 -3.89 4.87 -11.58
N GLN A 114 -2.65 4.82 -11.10
CA GLN A 114 -2.06 3.59 -10.54
C GLN A 114 -2.86 3.08 -9.33
N LEU A 115 -3.28 3.96 -8.42
CA LEU A 115 -4.10 3.59 -7.27
C LEU A 115 -5.47 3.02 -7.66
N SER A 116 -6.09 3.56 -8.70
CA SER A 116 -7.37 3.05 -9.20
C SER A 116 -7.20 1.70 -9.90
N GLU A 117 -6.12 1.51 -10.65
CA GLU A 117 -5.76 0.24 -11.28
C GLU A 117 -5.45 -0.83 -10.23
N ASP A 118 -4.68 -0.48 -9.18
CA ASP A 118 -4.36 -1.39 -8.07
C ASP A 118 -5.61 -1.87 -7.35
N ARG A 119 -6.53 -0.96 -7.00
CA ARG A 119 -7.81 -1.33 -6.39
C ARG A 119 -8.64 -2.25 -7.27
N LEU A 120 -8.75 -1.91 -8.55
CA LEU A 120 -9.50 -2.74 -9.48
C LEU A 120 -8.90 -4.15 -9.59
N MET A 121 -7.56 -4.29 -9.54
CA MET A 121 -6.90 -5.59 -9.53
C MET A 121 -7.17 -6.37 -8.23
N GLU A 122 -7.21 -5.68 -7.08
CA GLU A 122 -7.56 -6.29 -5.79
C GLU A 122 -9.02 -6.79 -5.77
N ASP A 123 -9.95 -5.95 -6.19
CA ASP A 123 -11.39 -6.26 -6.17
C ASP A 123 -11.76 -7.47 -7.04
N VAL A 124 -11.06 -7.65 -8.18
CA VAL A 124 -11.37 -8.75 -9.12
C VAL A 124 -10.50 -10.00 -8.92
N PHE A 125 -9.55 -9.99 -7.98
CA PHE A 125 -8.54 -11.05 -7.82
C PHE A 125 -9.15 -12.45 -7.62
N GLU A 126 -10.09 -12.59 -6.70
CA GLU A 126 -10.71 -13.89 -6.40
C GLU A 126 -11.50 -14.44 -7.60
N ASP A 127 -12.22 -13.55 -8.29
CA ASP A 127 -12.98 -13.95 -9.48
C ASP A 127 -12.06 -14.29 -10.64
N ALA A 128 -10.96 -13.56 -10.82
CA ALA A 128 -9.94 -13.84 -11.81
C ALA A 128 -9.29 -15.23 -11.59
N LEU A 129 -9.04 -15.64 -10.32
CA LEU A 129 -8.58 -16.99 -10.01
C LEU A 129 -9.61 -18.05 -10.39
N LYS A 130 -10.89 -17.86 -10.01
CA LYS A 130 -11.98 -18.79 -10.31
C LYS A 130 -12.22 -18.94 -11.80
N ASN A 131 -12.11 -17.84 -12.54
CA ASN A 131 -12.33 -17.78 -13.99
C ASN A 131 -11.11 -18.29 -14.81
N GLY A 132 -9.98 -18.63 -14.15
CA GLY A 132 -8.78 -19.12 -14.85
C GLY A 132 -8.07 -18.04 -15.66
N GLU A 133 -8.19 -16.77 -15.26
CA GLU A 133 -7.50 -15.66 -15.91
C GLU A 133 -5.99 -15.71 -15.70
N PHE A 134 -5.53 -16.35 -14.60
CA PHE A 134 -4.11 -16.57 -14.34
C PHE A 134 -3.63 -17.81 -15.10
N GLN A 135 -2.74 -17.59 -16.08
CA GLN A 135 -2.19 -18.62 -16.95
C GLN A 135 -0.71 -18.85 -16.63
N LEU A 136 -0.28 -20.10 -16.70
CA LEU A 136 1.13 -20.46 -16.57
C LEU A 136 1.72 -20.73 -17.95
N TRP A 137 2.77 -20.02 -18.26
CA TRP A 137 3.60 -20.24 -19.43
C TRP A 137 4.87 -20.93 -18.99
N TYR A 138 5.35 -21.90 -19.78
CA TYR A 138 6.50 -22.70 -19.43
C TYR A 138 7.64 -22.38 -20.38
N GLN A 139 8.71 -21.79 -19.84
CA GLN A 139 9.93 -21.52 -20.61
C GLN A 139 10.89 -22.69 -20.43
N PRO A 140 11.23 -23.42 -21.50
CA PRO A 140 12.12 -24.57 -21.40
C PRO A 140 13.54 -24.14 -21.00
N LYS A 141 14.16 -24.93 -20.13
CA LYS A 141 15.58 -24.86 -19.78
C LYS A 141 16.28 -25.98 -20.52
N VAL A 142 17.21 -25.62 -21.40
CA VAL A 142 17.94 -26.59 -22.24
C VAL A 142 19.41 -26.70 -21.81
N ASP A 143 19.98 -27.88 -21.92
CA ASP A 143 21.40 -28.09 -21.79
C ASP A 143 22.10 -27.45 -23.00
N PRO A 144 23.02 -26.48 -22.80
CA PRO A 144 23.68 -25.81 -23.90
C PRO A 144 24.64 -26.70 -24.72
N VAL A 145 25.05 -27.87 -24.20
CA VAL A 145 25.95 -28.80 -24.86
C VAL A 145 25.16 -29.81 -25.68
N THR A 146 24.11 -30.40 -25.12
CA THR A 146 23.34 -31.47 -25.73
C THR A 146 22.08 -31.03 -26.46
N GLY A 147 21.59 -29.81 -26.15
CA GLY A 147 20.30 -29.29 -26.63
C GLY A 147 19.07 -29.94 -25.98
N ASN A 148 19.27 -30.85 -25.03
CA ASN A 148 18.17 -31.54 -24.36
C ASN A 148 17.44 -30.62 -23.38
N ILE A 149 16.13 -30.78 -23.28
CA ILE A 149 15.31 -30.06 -22.27
C ILE A 149 15.56 -30.69 -20.90
N LEU A 150 16.06 -29.91 -19.96
CA LEU A 150 16.31 -30.32 -18.58
C LEU A 150 15.16 -30.01 -17.63
N GLY A 151 14.28 -29.07 -18.02
CA GLY A 151 13.16 -28.64 -17.24
C GLY A 151 12.49 -27.40 -17.84
N ALA A 152 11.61 -26.78 -17.09
CA ALA A 152 10.97 -25.54 -17.51
C ALA A 152 10.78 -24.59 -16.32
N GLU A 153 10.78 -23.29 -16.58
CA GLU A 153 10.38 -22.28 -15.63
C GLU A 153 8.90 -21.94 -15.86
N ALA A 154 8.11 -21.98 -14.79
CA ALA A 154 6.70 -21.59 -14.83
C ALA A 154 6.59 -20.07 -14.63
N LEU A 155 6.11 -19.39 -15.63
CA LEU A 155 5.95 -17.95 -15.68
C LEU A 155 4.48 -17.60 -15.69
N ILE A 156 4.00 -16.99 -14.61
CA ILE A 156 2.61 -16.57 -14.51
C ILE A 156 2.31 -15.36 -15.39
N ARG A 157 1.12 -15.35 -15.99
CA ARG A 157 0.56 -14.24 -16.77
C ARG A 157 -0.90 -14.06 -16.37
N TRP A 158 -1.36 -12.84 -16.28
CA TRP A 158 -2.76 -12.55 -16.03
C TRP A 158 -3.44 -12.09 -17.32
N LYS A 159 -4.28 -12.94 -17.89
CA LYS A 159 -5.07 -12.65 -19.08
C LYS A 159 -6.45 -12.14 -18.66
N ARG A 160 -6.68 -10.85 -18.83
CA ARG A 160 -7.94 -10.19 -18.50
C ARG A 160 -9.05 -10.60 -19.49
N PRO A 161 -10.35 -10.47 -19.10
CA PRO A 161 -11.48 -10.76 -19.98
C PRO A 161 -11.49 -9.96 -21.29
N ASP A 162 -10.93 -8.75 -21.27
CA ASP A 162 -10.78 -7.89 -22.44
C ASP A 162 -9.64 -8.31 -23.39
N GLY A 163 -8.94 -9.39 -23.07
CA GLY A 163 -7.80 -9.92 -23.82
C GLY A 163 -6.45 -9.32 -23.43
N THR A 164 -6.41 -8.31 -22.58
CA THR A 164 -5.16 -7.69 -22.10
C THR A 164 -4.34 -8.68 -21.29
N MET A 165 -3.04 -8.77 -21.58
CA MET A 165 -2.08 -9.59 -20.83
C MET A 165 -1.29 -8.70 -19.87
N LEU A 166 -1.47 -8.91 -18.56
CA LEU A 166 -0.67 -8.24 -17.54
C LEU A 166 0.58 -9.07 -17.20
N SER A 167 1.71 -8.37 -17.14
CA SER A 167 2.98 -8.98 -16.70
C SER A 167 3.05 -9.11 -15.18
N PRO A 168 3.82 -10.08 -14.64
CA PRO A 168 3.98 -10.25 -13.19
C PRO A 168 4.40 -9.00 -12.44
N GLY A 169 5.26 -8.16 -13.04
CA GLY A 169 5.70 -6.90 -12.45
C GLY A 169 4.59 -5.89 -12.16
N LYS A 170 3.41 -6.07 -12.77
CA LYS A 170 2.25 -5.20 -12.54
C LYS A 170 1.43 -5.61 -11.30
N PHE A 171 1.30 -6.89 -11.01
CA PHE A 171 0.39 -7.38 -9.97
C PHE A 171 1.09 -8.09 -8.80
N ILE A 172 2.25 -8.71 -8.98
CA ILE A 172 2.96 -9.38 -7.88
C ILE A 172 3.28 -8.43 -6.73
N PRO A 173 3.87 -7.22 -6.95
CA PRO A 173 4.16 -6.30 -5.85
C PRO A 173 2.92 -5.86 -5.08
N LEU A 174 1.78 -5.75 -5.76
CA LEU A 174 0.49 -5.45 -5.15
C LEU A 174 0.01 -6.59 -4.26
N PHE A 175 0.08 -7.83 -4.77
CA PHE A 175 -0.37 -9.03 -4.06
C PHE A 175 0.54 -9.41 -2.89
N GLU A 176 1.83 -9.10 -2.96
CA GLU A 176 2.75 -9.19 -1.82
C GLU A 176 2.35 -8.23 -0.70
N LYS A 177 1.95 -7.01 -1.07
CA LYS A 177 1.58 -5.96 -0.13
C LYS A 177 0.27 -6.24 0.60
N ASN A 178 -0.74 -6.82 -0.09
CA ASN A 178 -2.06 -7.07 0.48
C ASN A 178 -2.27 -8.52 0.96
N GLY A 179 -1.27 -9.41 0.78
CA GLY A 179 -1.31 -10.81 1.22
C GLY A 179 -1.92 -11.79 0.21
N ASN A 180 -2.48 -11.32 -0.91
CA ASN A 180 -3.05 -12.17 -1.96
C ASN A 180 -1.99 -13.07 -2.64
N ILE A 181 -0.72 -12.73 -2.49
CA ILE A 181 0.40 -13.53 -3.05
C ILE A 181 0.35 -14.97 -2.58
N THR A 182 0.01 -15.23 -1.30
CA THR A 182 -0.05 -16.60 -0.75
C THR A 182 -1.09 -17.44 -1.48
N THR A 183 -2.26 -16.89 -1.76
CA THR A 183 -3.33 -17.56 -2.51
C THR A 183 -2.94 -17.79 -3.96
N LEU A 184 -2.25 -16.83 -4.57
CA LEU A 184 -1.73 -16.95 -5.93
C LEU A 184 -0.64 -18.03 -6.01
N ASP A 185 0.29 -18.09 -5.06
CA ASP A 185 1.35 -19.10 -5.01
C ASP A 185 0.77 -20.51 -4.86
N GLU A 186 -0.26 -20.68 -4.02
CA GLU A 186 -0.96 -21.96 -3.91
C GLU A 186 -1.61 -22.38 -5.24
N TYR A 187 -2.26 -21.45 -5.94
CA TYR A 187 -2.82 -21.69 -7.26
C TYR A 187 -1.75 -22.11 -8.27
N VAL A 188 -0.64 -21.36 -8.32
CA VAL A 188 0.51 -21.67 -9.20
C VAL A 188 1.06 -23.07 -8.92
N PHE A 189 1.32 -23.38 -7.65
CA PHE A 189 1.84 -24.68 -7.22
C PHE A 189 0.93 -25.83 -7.67
N ARG A 190 -0.36 -25.74 -7.39
CA ARG A 190 -1.35 -26.76 -7.78
C ARG A 190 -1.40 -26.95 -9.30
N THR A 191 -1.36 -25.84 -10.06
CA THR A 191 -1.42 -25.86 -11.52
C THR A 191 -0.15 -26.46 -12.12
N VAL A 192 1.04 -26.16 -11.57
CA VAL A 192 2.31 -26.78 -11.99
C VAL A 192 2.31 -28.27 -11.74
N CYS A 193 1.90 -28.71 -10.54
CA CYS A 193 1.82 -30.14 -10.21
C CYS A 193 0.89 -30.89 -11.17
N ALA A 194 -0.28 -30.33 -11.45
CA ALA A 194 -1.23 -30.93 -12.40
C ALA A 194 -0.64 -31.02 -13.83
N GLN A 195 0.10 -30.01 -14.26
CA GLN A 195 0.77 -30.01 -15.57
C GLN A 195 1.91 -31.03 -15.64
N GLN A 196 2.74 -31.13 -14.59
CA GLN A 196 3.79 -32.16 -14.50
C GLN A 196 3.21 -33.57 -14.59
N GLN A 197 2.11 -33.83 -13.88
CA GLN A 197 1.44 -35.13 -13.98
C GLN A 197 1.00 -35.46 -15.41
N ARG A 198 0.44 -34.46 -16.12
CA ARG A 198 0.07 -34.66 -17.54
C ARG A 198 1.26 -35.00 -18.43
N TRP A 199 2.38 -34.27 -18.24
CA TRP A 199 3.59 -34.56 -19.01
C TRP A 199 4.15 -35.96 -18.72
N LEU A 200 4.20 -36.37 -17.45
CA LEU A 200 4.65 -37.71 -17.07
C LEU A 200 3.75 -38.85 -17.63
N GLN A 201 2.45 -38.56 -17.81
CA GLN A 201 1.51 -39.52 -18.42
C GLN A 201 1.61 -39.58 -19.95
N ALA A 202 2.09 -38.50 -20.55
CA ALA A 202 2.22 -38.41 -22.01
C ALA A 202 3.56 -39.01 -22.56
N GLY A 203 4.54 -39.30 -21.71
CA GLY A 203 5.87 -39.81 -22.03
C GLY A 203 6.87 -38.68 -22.15
#